data_cdbc1b25996e23d71fbc0bbdc3f27424
#
_entry.id   cdbc1b25996e23d71fbc0bbdc3f27424
#
_cell.length_a   1.000
_cell.length_b   1.000
_cell.length_c   1.000
_cell.angle_alpha   90.00
_cell.angle_beta   90.00
_cell.angle_gamma   90.00
#
_symmetry.space_group_name_H-M   'P 1'
#
loop_
_entity.id
_entity.type
_entity.pdbx_description
1 polymer ?
#
loop_
_entity_poly.entity_id
_entity_poly.type
_entity_poly.pdbx_seq_one_letter_code
_entity_poly.pdbx_strand_id
1 'polypeptide(L)'
;MLSSISKNIEDYETRNDGKEVKWVVRRHTFDWENPLHVRALINNYDAIYEQFREKIDTYGRTLIFDFDRYRTMANLTPLRDYILRLKLARVQYSDIIVELQLKFGIKYNENHLCTILSREIPERIAEAARKYHLMLDTPQEKKKLCKYCGRYLPVDPLFFVRNRSRKDGFSGTCKECEKKKRIERGG
;
A
#
# COMPACT_ATOMS: atom_id res chain seq x y z
N MET A 1 -7.02 19.62 13.09
CA MET A 1 -8.37 19.17 12.72
C MET A 1 -8.36 18.86 11.22
N LEU A 2 -8.07 17.62 10.83
CA LEU A 2 -8.24 17.16 9.46
C LEU A 2 -9.62 16.52 9.41
N SER A 3 -10.57 17.29 8.87
CA SER A 3 -11.92 16.77 8.61
C SER A 3 -11.83 15.57 7.69
N SER A 4 -12.40 14.46 8.14
CA SER A 4 -12.65 13.27 7.34
C SER A 4 -13.33 13.68 6.03
N ILE A 5 -12.59 13.65 4.93
CA ILE A 5 -13.15 13.86 3.60
C ILE A 5 -13.86 12.58 3.22
N SER A 6 -15.14 12.53 3.59
CA SER A 6 -16.07 11.49 3.18
C SER A 6 -16.51 11.77 1.74
N LYS A 7 -16.01 11.04 0.75
CA LYS A 7 -16.49 11.13 -0.64
C LYS A 7 -16.64 9.75 -1.28
N ASN A 8 -17.60 9.68 -2.17
CA ASN A 8 -18.16 8.49 -2.80
C ASN A 8 -17.16 7.81 -3.73
N ILE A 9 -16.97 6.52 -3.55
CA ILE A 9 -16.39 5.62 -4.55
C ILE A 9 -17.53 4.76 -5.07
N GLU A 10 -17.68 4.72 -6.38
CA GLU A 10 -18.66 3.89 -7.05
C GLU A 10 -18.15 2.46 -7.14
N ASP A 11 -18.90 1.50 -6.58
CA ASP A 11 -18.62 0.08 -6.77
C ASP A 11 -19.11 -0.37 -8.15
N TYR A 12 -18.21 -0.95 -8.94
CA TYR A 12 -18.51 -1.49 -10.25
C TYR A 12 -18.89 -2.96 -10.15
N GLU A 13 -20.15 -3.29 -10.30
CA GLU A 13 -20.60 -4.66 -10.59
C GLU A 13 -20.73 -4.85 -12.11
N THR A 14 -19.89 -5.69 -12.71
CA THR A 14 -20.07 -6.16 -14.07
C THR A 14 -21.09 -7.29 -14.07
N ARG A 15 -22.26 -7.07 -14.62
CA ARG A 15 -23.20 -8.14 -14.96
C ARG A 15 -22.82 -8.75 -16.31
N ASN A 16 -22.83 -10.08 -16.39
CA ASN A 16 -22.46 -10.89 -17.57
C ASN A 16 -23.48 -10.84 -18.72
N ASP A 17 -24.39 -9.86 -18.77
CA ASP A 17 -25.49 -9.79 -19.76
C ASP A 17 -25.31 -8.72 -20.86
N GLY A 18 -24.13 -8.10 -20.95
CA GLY A 18 -23.78 -7.17 -22.03
C GLY A 18 -24.55 -5.83 -22.01
N LYS A 19 -25.30 -5.54 -20.96
CA LYS A 19 -25.99 -4.24 -20.79
C LYS A 19 -25.13 -3.24 -20.07
N GLU A 20 -25.23 -1.99 -20.49
CA GLU A 20 -24.53 -0.86 -19.84
C GLU A 20 -24.74 -0.87 -18.33
N VAL A 21 -23.63 -0.93 -17.61
CA VAL A 21 -23.62 -0.90 -16.17
C VAL A 21 -23.95 0.51 -15.69
N LYS A 22 -25.10 0.68 -15.11
CA LYS A 22 -25.48 1.92 -14.43
C LYS A 22 -24.73 1.98 -13.11
N TRP A 23 -23.80 2.89 -12.98
CA TRP A 23 -23.01 3.09 -11.78
C TRP A 23 -23.88 3.53 -10.60
N VAL A 24 -23.88 2.77 -9.54
CA VAL A 24 -24.51 3.15 -8.28
C VAL A 24 -23.44 3.75 -7.37
N VAL A 25 -23.50 5.06 -7.23
CA VAL A 25 -22.65 5.79 -6.27
C VAL A 25 -23.09 5.43 -4.85
N ARG A 26 -22.34 4.55 -4.21
CA ARG A 26 -22.43 4.40 -2.76
C ARG A 26 -21.36 5.29 -2.12
N ARG A 27 -21.77 6.08 -1.13
CA ARG A 27 -20.85 6.92 -0.35
C ARG A 27 -19.96 6.04 0.53
N HIS A 28 -18.88 5.50 -0.03
CA HIS A 28 -17.84 4.85 0.74
C HIS A 28 -16.64 5.78 0.85
N THR A 29 -16.18 6.02 2.06
CA THR A 29 -14.89 6.65 2.30
C THR A 29 -13.80 5.68 1.89
N PHE A 30 -12.86 6.11 1.05
CA PHE A 30 -11.71 5.29 0.74
C PHE A 30 -10.85 5.12 1.99
N ASP A 31 -10.71 3.89 2.42
CA ASP A 31 -9.89 3.53 3.57
C ASP A 31 -8.55 2.96 3.10
N TRP A 32 -7.51 3.75 3.24
CA TRP A 32 -6.14 3.38 2.89
C TRP A 32 -5.58 2.23 3.72
N GLU A 33 -6.13 1.98 4.91
CA GLU A 33 -5.72 0.91 5.79
C GLU A 33 -6.38 -0.43 5.42
N ASN A 34 -7.37 -0.40 4.53
CA ASN A 34 -8.04 -1.57 4.00
C ASN A 34 -7.37 -2.06 2.71
N PRO A 35 -6.72 -3.25 2.70
CA PRO A 35 -6.06 -3.78 1.51
C PRO A 35 -7.02 -4.01 0.32
N LEU A 36 -8.31 -4.25 0.58
CA LEU A 36 -9.30 -4.43 -0.47
C LEU A 36 -9.56 -3.14 -1.25
N HIS A 37 -9.60 -1.99 -0.55
CA HIS A 37 -9.71 -0.69 -1.20
C HIS A 37 -8.46 -0.38 -2.03
N VAL A 38 -7.27 -0.66 -1.50
CA VAL A 38 -6.00 -0.49 -2.24
C VAL A 38 -5.97 -1.39 -3.47
N ARG A 39 -6.44 -2.64 -3.38
CA ARG A 39 -6.56 -3.55 -4.51
C ARG A 39 -7.53 -3.02 -5.57
N ALA A 40 -8.69 -2.54 -5.15
CA ALA A 40 -9.68 -1.94 -6.04
C ALA A 40 -9.09 -0.73 -6.79
N LEU A 41 -8.33 0.13 -6.09
CA LEU A 41 -7.63 1.25 -6.69
C LEU A 41 -6.61 0.78 -7.74
N ILE A 42 -5.77 -0.20 -7.44
CA ILE A 42 -4.76 -0.73 -8.38
C ILE A 42 -5.44 -1.29 -9.64
N ASN A 43 -6.57 -1.98 -9.49
CA ASN A 43 -7.29 -2.56 -10.63
C ASN A 43 -7.98 -1.52 -11.52
N ASN A 44 -8.37 -0.38 -10.95
CA ASN A 44 -9.07 0.70 -11.64
C ASN A 44 -8.21 1.96 -11.82
N TYR A 45 -6.90 1.87 -11.54
CA TYR A 45 -6.00 3.02 -11.48
C TYR A 45 -6.08 3.91 -12.69
N ASP A 46 -6.12 3.32 -13.85
CA ASP A 46 -6.10 3.99 -15.13
C ASP A 46 -7.44 4.69 -15.43
N ALA A 47 -8.61 4.04 -15.14
CA ALA A 47 -9.90 4.70 -15.28
C ALA A 47 -9.99 5.91 -14.33
N ILE A 48 -9.46 5.76 -13.12
CA ILE A 48 -9.34 6.83 -12.15
C ILE A 48 -8.42 7.93 -12.70
N TYR A 49 -7.23 7.57 -13.18
CA TYR A 49 -6.24 8.51 -13.71
C TYR A 49 -6.78 9.32 -14.89
N GLU A 50 -7.42 8.68 -15.89
CA GLU A 50 -7.99 9.34 -17.05
C GLU A 50 -9.17 10.25 -16.66
N GLN A 51 -10.05 9.78 -15.77
CA GLN A 51 -11.17 10.60 -15.29
C GLN A 51 -10.69 11.90 -14.62
N PHE A 52 -9.57 11.84 -13.90
CA PHE A 52 -9.03 12.97 -13.16
C PHE A 52 -8.06 13.83 -13.96
N ARG A 53 -7.49 13.30 -15.03
CA ARG A 53 -6.71 14.07 -15.99
C ARG A 53 -7.57 15.13 -16.71
N GLU A 54 -8.80 14.77 -17.05
CA GLU A 54 -9.72 15.63 -17.79
C GLU A 54 -10.52 16.59 -16.91
N LYS A 55 -10.78 16.21 -15.68
CA LYS A 55 -11.56 17.03 -14.73
C LYS A 55 -10.63 17.58 -13.63
N ILE A 56 -10.80 18.89 -13.32
CA ILE A 56 -10.15 19.53 -12.17
C ILE A 56 -10.80 19.01 -10.87
N ASP A 57 -10.81 17.71 -10.67
CA ASP A 57 -11.32 17.14 -9.42
C ASP A 57 -10.19 16.97 -8.41
N THR A 58 -10.28 17.74 -7.33
CA THR A 58 -9.31 17.75 -6.24
C THR A 58 -9.20 16.38 -5.54
N TYR A 59 -10.30 15.62 -5.48
CA TYR A 59 -10.33 14.33 -4.77
C TYR A 59 -9.52 13.25 -5.47
N GLY A 60 -9.68 13.09 -6.75
CA GLY A 60 -8.93 12.08 -7.49
C GLY A 60 -7.44 12.36 -7.55
N ARG A 61 -7.07 13.64 -7.67
CA ARG A 61 -5.66 14.03 -7.55
C ARG A 61 -5.10 13.65 -6.17
N THR A 62 -5.83 13.94 -5.11
CA THR A 62 -5.43 13.56 -3.74
C THR A 62 -5.28 12.04 -3.62
N LEU A 63 -6.23 11.27 -4.19
CA LEU A 63 -6.17 9.80 -4.17
C LEU A 63 -4.91 9.26 -4.86
N ILE A 64 -4.55 9.80 -6.02
CA ILE A 64 -3.34 9.39 -6.75
C ILE A 64 -2.08 9.81 -5.99
N PHE A 65 -2.01 11.04 -5.47
CA PHE A 65 -0.88 11.50 -4.65
C PHE A 65 -0.69 10.65 -3.40
N ASP A 66 -1.77 10.31 -2.71
CA ASP A 66 -1.70 9.45 -1.54
C ASP A 66 -1.29 8.02 -1.91
N PHE A 67 -1.77 7.50 -3.05
CA PHE A 67 -1.30 6.21 -3.55
C PHE A 67 0.21 6.18 -3.78
N ASP A 68 0.75 7.16 -4.48
CA ASP A 68 2.19 7.26 -4.73
C ASP A 68 3.00 7.44 -3.44
N ARG A 69 2.47 8.23 -2.49
CA ARG A 69 3.06 8.37 -1.15
C ARG A 69 3.14 7.03 -0.43
N TYR A 70 2.01 6.32 -0.30
CA TYR A 70 1.98 5.07 0.47
C TYR A 70 2.71 3.94 -0.26
N ARG A 71 2.69 3.90 -1.59
CA ARG A 71 3.50 2.99 -2.41
C ARG A 71 5.00 3.19 -2.13
N THR A 72 5.48 4.42 -2.10
CA THR A 72 6.87 4.75 -1.77
C THR A 72 7.22 4.32 -0.34
N MET A 73 6.33 4.59 0.62
CA MET A 73 6.51 4.20 2.02
C MET A 73 6.39 2.69 2.27
N ALA A 74 5.69 1.96 1.42
CA ALA A 74 5.51 0.50 1.51
C ALA A 74 6.83 -0.26 1.34
N ASN A 75 7.87 0.39 0.81
CA ASN A 75 9.20 -0.18 0.60
C ASN A 75 9.10 -1.55 -0.09
N LEU A 76 8.41 -1.57 -1.21
CA LEU A 76 8.26 -2.76 -2.04
C LEU A 76 9.64 -3.23 -2.52
N THR A 77 9.84 -4.54 -2.66
CA THR A 77 11.05 -5.05 -3.31
C THR A 77 11.10 -4.56 -4.76
N PRO A 78 12.30 -4.39 -5.37
CA PRO A 78 12.42 -3.96 -6.77
C PRO A 78 11.55 -4.77 -7.73
N LEU A 79 11.45 -6.08 -7.49
CA LEU A 79 10.60 -6.97 -8.27
C LEU A 79 9.10 -6.65 -8.11
N ARG A 80 8.60 -6.46 -6.88
CA ARG A 80 7.18 -6.13 -6.64
C ARG A 80 6.81 -4.75 -7.17
N ASP A 81 7.71 -3.77 -7.01
CA ASP A 81 7.50 -2.44 -7.58
C ASP A 81 7.46 -2.49 -9.11
N TYR A 82 8.30 -3.31 -9.74
CA TYR A 82 8.29 -3.52 -11.18
C TYR A 82 6.98 -4.17 -11.66
N ILE A 83 6.52 -5.24 -11.00
CA ILE A 83 5.24 -5.90 -11.28
C ILE A 83 4.08 -4.89 -11.17
N LEU A 84 4.06 -4.08 -10.12
CA LEU A 84 3.04 -3.06 -9.92
C LEU A 84 3.04 -2.03 -11.06
N ARG A 85 4.22 -1.55 -11.48
CA ARG A 85 4.33 -0.60 -12.61
C ARG A 85 3.76 -1.16 -13.90
N LEU A 86 4.09 -2.41 -14.23
CA LEU A 86 3.55 -3.08 -15.42
C LEU A 86 2.02 -3.21 -15.34
N LYS A 87 1.48 -3.56 -14.16
CA LYS A 87 0.03 -3.61 -13.93
C LYS A 87 -0.63 -2.25 -14.13
N LEU A 88 -0.06 -1.18 -13.56
CA LEU A 88 -0.57 0.19 -13.71
C LEU A 88 -0.48 0.68 -15.16
N ALA A 89 0.48 0.18 -15.94
CA ALA A 89 0.62 0.42 -17.37
C ALA A 89 -0.26 -0.48 -18.26
N ARG A 90 -1.21 -1.22 -17.69
CA ARG A 90 -2.15 -2.13 -18.38
C ARG A 90 -1.50 -3.31 -19.13
N VAL A 91 -0.26 -3.65 -18.81
CA VAL A 91 0.37 -4.82 -19.42
C VAL A 91 -0.39 -6.08 -19.01
N GLN A 92 -0.66 -6.97 -19.97
CA GLN A 92 -1.37 -8.23 -19.73
C GLN A 92 -0.55 -9.17 -18.85
N TYR A 93 -1.20 -10.04 -18.08
CA TYR A 93 -0.51 -10.94 -17.15
C TYR A 93 0.46 -11.89 -17.85
N SER A 94 0.09 -12.40 -19.05
CA SER A 94 0.98 -13.19 -19.90
C SER A 94 2.28 -12.45 -20.22
N ASP A 95 2.17 -11.19 -20.60
CA ASP A 95 3.31 -10.36 -21.00
C ASP A 95 4.17 -9.98 -19.79
N ILE A 96 3.54 -9.72 -18.64
CA ILE A 96 4.26 -9.51 -17.38
C ILE A 96 5.11 -10.75 -17.03
N ILE A 97 4.56 -11.95 -17.18
CA ILE A 97 5.28 -13.20 -16.89
C ILE A 97 6.49 -13.35 -17.82
N VAL A 98 6.33 -13.09 -19.12
CA VAL A 98 7.44 -13.11 -20.08
C VAL A 98 8.51 -12.09 -19.72
N GLU A 99 8.11 -10.87 -19.42
CA GLU A 99 9.01 -9.78 -19.04
C GLU A 99 9.81 -10.11 -17.77
N LEU A 100 9.17 -10.71 -16.76
CA LEU A 100 9.82 -11.13 -15.52
C LEU A 100 10.84 -12.26 -15.76
N GLN A 101 10.53 -13.19 -16.66
CA GLN A 101 11.47 -14.24 -17.02
C GLN A 101 12.69 -13.68 -17.74
N LEU A 102 12.49 -12.74 -18.69
CA LEU A 102 13.58 -12.13 -19.45
C LEU A 102 14.48 -11.26 -18.57
N LYS A 103 13.88 -10.45 -17.71
CA LYS A 103 14.62 -9.43 -16.92
C LYS A 103 15.23 -9.95 -15.63
N PHE A 104 14.54 -10.86 -14.95
CA PHE A 104 14.94 -11.36 -13.63
C PHE A 104 15.23 -12.86 -13.60
N GLY A 105 15.02 -13.59 -14.70
CA GLY A 105 15.19 -15.05 -14.77
C GLY A 105 14.14 -15.82 -13.95
N ILE A 106 13.04 -15.16 -13.56
CA ILE A 106 12.03 -15.73 -12.64
C ILE A 106 10.84 -16.26 -13.44
N LYS A 107 10.51 -17.54 -13.24
CA LYS A 107 9.31 -18.15 -13.82
C LYS A 107 8.15 -18.04 -12.84
N TYR A 108 7.24 -17.10 -13.09
CA TYR A 108 5.96 -17.03 -12.40
C TYR A 108 4.86 -17.70 -13.25
N ASN A 109 3.87 -18.26 -12.56
CA ASN A 109 2.58 -18.57 -13.18
C ASN A 109 1.58 -17.42 -12.87
N GLU A 110 0.46 -17.44 -13.57
CA GLU A 110 -0.57 -16.42 -13.45
C GLU A 110 -1.15 -16.34 -12.03
N ASN A 111 -1.36 -17.48 -11.37
CA ASN A 111 -1.87 -17.53 -10.00
C ASN A 111 -0.94 -16.86 -9.00
N HIS A 112 0.38 -17.05 -9.18
CA HIS A 112 1.37 -16.40 -8.33
C HIS A 112 1.38 -14.89 -8.54
N LEU A 113 1.35 -14.44 -9.80
CA LEU A 113 1.27 -13.03 -10.14
C LEU A 113 -0.03 -12.39 -9.60
N CYS A 114 -1.15 -13.10 -9.74
CA CYS A 114 -2.43 -12.68 -9.17
C CYS A 114 -2.35 -12.54 -7.64
N THR A 115 -1.70 -13.46 -6.93
CA THR A 115 -1.51 -13.39 -5.48
C THR A 115 -0.69 -12.15 -5.07
N ILE A 116 0.39 -11.85 -5.80
CA ILE A 116 1.22 -10.66 -5.55
C ILE A 116 0.39 -9.38 -5.72
N LEU A 117 -0.37 -9.28 -6.82
CA LEU A 117 -1.13 -8.07 -7.16
C LEU A 117 -2.42 -7.90 -6.35
N SER A 118 -3.10 -9.02 -5.98
CA SER A 118 -4.38 -8.96 -5.27
C SER A 118 -4.25 -8.95 -3.74
N ARG A 119 -3.12 -9.38 -3.19
CA ARG A 119 -2.91 -9.52 -1.76
C ARG A 119 -1.63 -8.85 -1.27
N GLU A 120 -0.46 -9.32 -1.72
CA GLU A 120 0.81 -8.92 -1.11
C GLU A 120 1.13 -7.42 -1.27
N ILE A 121 0.94 -6.87 -2.46
CA ILE A 121 1.18 -5.44 -2.71
C ILE A 121 0.13 -4.58 -2.00
N PRO A 122 -1.19 -4.84 -2.11
CA PRO A 122 -2.20 -4.09 -1.36
C PRO A 122 -2.00 -4.10 0.16
N GLU A 123 -1.66 -5.26 0.76
CA GLU A 123 -1.38 -5.37 2.19
C GLU A 123 -0.18 -4.49 2.60
N ARG A 124 0.88 -4.46 1.80
CA ARG A 124 2.05 -3.62 2.06
C ARG A 124 1.76 -2.13 2.00
N ILE A 125 0.97 -1.71 1.02
CA ILE A 125 0.57 -0.30 0.86
C ILE A 125 -0.36 0.10 2.00
N ALA A 126 -1.34 -0.73 2.36
CA ALA A 126 -2.23 -0.48 3.47
C ALA A 126 -1.50 -0.43 4.83
N GLU A 127 -0.50 -1.30 5.04
CA GLU A 127 0.36 -1.22 6.23
C GLU A 127 1.15 0.09 6.28
N ALA A 128 1.65 0.56 5.14
CA ALA A 128 2.36 1.84 5.05
C ALA A 128 1.45 3.02 5.40
N ALA A 129 0.21 3.03 4.89
CA ALA A 129 -0.80 4.03 5.22
C ALA A 129 -1.12 4.03 6.72
N ARG A 130 -1.34 2.85 7.31
CA ARG A 130 -1.58 2.70 8.76
C ARG A 130 -0.41 3.22 9.60
N LYS A 131 0.82 2.92 9.20
CA LYS A 131 2.01 3.45 9.89
C LYS A 131 2.08 4.98 9.80
N TYR A 132 1.75 5.54 8.65
CA TYR A 132 1.75 6.98 8.44
C TYR A 132 0.69 7.67 9.31
N HIS A 133 -0.55 7.18 9.30
CA HIS A 133 -1.62 7.73 10.14
C HIS A 133 -1.28 7.62 11.63
N LEU A 134 -0.82 6.45 12.07
CA LEU A 134 -0.44 6.26 13.46
C LEU A 134 0.72 7.18 13.89
N MET A 135 1.65 7.49 12.98
CA MET A 135 2.72 8.47 13.24
C MET A 135 2.17 9.88 13.44
N LEU A 136 1.15 10.28 12.67
CA LEU A 136 0.53 11.61 12.77
C LEU A 136 -0.34 11.73 14.01
N ASP A 137 -1.16 10.71 14.29
CA ASP A 137 -2.17 10.74 15.34
C ASP A 137 -1.61 10.48 16.74
N THR A 138 -0.41 9.90 16.83
CA THR A 138 0.20 9.62 18.13
C THR A 138 0.88 10.86 18.70
N PRO A 139 0.50 11.36 19.89
CA PRO A 139 1.17 12.45 20.56
C PRO A 139 2.64 12.12 20.88
N GLN A 140 3.48 13.13 20.98
CA GLN A 140 4.93 12.96 21.16
C GLN A 140 5.29 12.20 22.43
N GLU A 141 4.54 12.40 23.52
CA GLU A 141 4.72 11.72 24.81
C GLU A 141 4.43 10.21 24.75
N LYS A 142 3.68 9.75 23.76
CA LYS A 142 3.40 8.33 23.49
C LYS A 142 4.35 7.71 22.47
N LYS A 143 5.36 8.46 22.03
CA LYS A 143 6.40 8.00 21.12
C LYS A 143 7.64 7.60 21.90
N LYS A 144 8.36 6.61 21.38
CA LYS A 144 9.61 6.09 21.94
C LYS A 144 10.77 6.33 20.98
N LEU A 145 11.90 6.72 21.50
CA LEU A 145 13.15 6.86 20.75
C LEU A 145 13.70 5.48 20.34
N CYS A 146 13.90 5.25 19.06
CA CYS A 146 14.66 4.10 18.58
C CYS A 146 16.15 4.33 18.86
N LYS A 147 16.78 3.46 19.67
CA LYS A 147 18.20 3.58 20.06
C LYS A 147 19.19 3.47 18.89
N TYR A 148 18.76 2.96 17.75
CA TYR A 148 19.64 2.75 16.60
C TYR A 148 19.55 3.91 15.57
N CYS A 149 18.34 4.33 15.18
CA CYS A 149 18.17 5.38 14.17
C CYS A 149 17.78 6.76 14.75
N GLY A 150 17.59 6.89 16.06
CA GLY A 150 17.24 8.16 16.70
C GLY A 150 15.85 8.72 16.40
N ARG A 151 14.98 7.96 15.70
CA ARG A 151 13.62 8.42 15.40
C ARG A 151 12.68 8.17 16.57
N TYR A 152 11.79 9.13 16.83
CA TYR A 152 10.66 8.95 17.74
C TYR A 152 9.51 8.28 17.00
N LEU A 153 9.10 7.12 17.47
CA LEU A 153 8.09 6.27 16.84
C LEU A 153 7.01 5.86 17.85
N PRO A 154 5.75 5.74 17.44
CA PRO A 154 4.69 5.24 18.29
C PRO A 154 5.07 3.93 18.99
N VAL A 155 4.70 3.79 20.28
CA VAL A 155 4.92 2.56 21.04
C VAL A 155 3.86 1.53 20.63
N ASP A 156 4.06 0.93 19.48
CA ASP A 156 3.10 0.05 18.81
C ASP A 156 3.78 -1.13 18.14
N PRO A 157 3.08 -2.30 18.02
CA PRO A 157 3.59 -3.48 17.32
C PRO A 157 3.94 -3.26 15.85
N LEU A 158 3.42 -2.22 15.18
CA LEU A 158 3.81 -1.88 13.81
C LEU A 158 5.26 -1.39 13.72
N PHE A 159 5.75 -0.72 14.77
CA PHE A 159 7.08 -0.12 14.80
C PHE A 159 8.10 -0.90 15.60
N PHE A 160 7.70 -1.56 16.69
CA PHE A 160 8.60 -2.27 17.59
C PHE A 160 8.23 -3.74 17.75
N VAL A 161 9.22 -4.57 18.02
CA VAL A 161 9.00 -5.97 18.40
C VAL A 161 8.57 -6.00 19.86
N ARG A 162 7.58 -6.83 20.20
CA ARG A 162 7.17 -7.04 21.61
C ARG A 162 8.31 -7.65 22.42
N ASN A 163 8.55 -7.10 23.60
CA ASN A 163 9.55 -7.57 24.54
C ASN A 163 9.05 -7.45 25.98
N ARG A 164 8.63 -8.58 26.55
CA ARG A 164 8.03 -8.63 27.89
C ARG A 164 9.01 -8.23 29.00
N SER A 165 10.32 -8.27 28.76
CA SER A 165 11.35 -7.87 29.76
C SER A 165 11.50 -6.34 29.87
N ARG A 166 10.81 -5.57 29.06
CA ARG A 166 10.83 -4.10 29.09
C ARG A 166 9.58 -3.56 29.76
N LYS A 167 9.72 -2.45 30.49
CA LYS A 167 8.59 -1.78 31.16
C LYS A 167 7.45 -1.39 30.21
N ASP A 168 7.81 -0.97 29.00
CA ASP A 168 6.86 -0.57 27.94
C ASP A 168 6.43 -1.74 27.03
N GLY A 169 6.90 -2.95 27.31
CA GLY A 169 6.56 -4.16 26.56
C GLY A 169 7.18 -4.26 25.16
N PHE A 170 8.12 -3.36 24.78
CA PHE A 170 8.68 -3.30 23.44
C PHE A 170 10.21 -3.21 23.42
N SER A 171 10.81 -3.69 22.31
CA SER A 171 12.24 -3.60 22.04
C SER A 171 12.74 -2.14 22.04
N GLY A 172 14.00 -1.90 22.36
CA GLY A 172 14.63 -0.58 22.28
C GLY A 172 14.98 -0.14 20.87
N THR A 173 14.86 -1.04 19.90
CA THR A 173 15.18 -0.82 18.47
C THR A 173 13.94 -1.07 17.62
N CYS A 174 13.67 -0.24 16.63
CA CYS A 174 12.51 -0.43 15.77
C CYS A 174 12.70 -1.60 14.80
N LYS A 175 11.60 -2.14 14.26
CA LYS A 175 11.60 -3.30 13.36
C LYS A 175 12.48 -3.09 12.12
N GLU A 176 12.49 -1.88 11.54
CA GLU A 176 13.33 -1.56 10.39
C GLU A 176 14.82 -1.66 10.72
N CYS A 177 15.21 -1.15 11.87
CA CYS A 177 16.59 -1.25 12.34
C CYS A 177 16.99 -2.67 12.75
N GLU A 178 16.07 -3.44 13.33
CA GLU A 178 16.29 -4.87 13.61
C GLU A 178 16.52 -5.66 12.30
N LYS A 179 15.74 -5.35 11.26
CA LYS A 179 15.93 -5.96 9.94
C LYS A 179 17.30 -5.60 9.35
N LYS A 180 17.71 -4.32 9.41
CA LYS A 180 19.05 -3.89 8.94
C LYS A 180 20.16 -4.62 9.67
N LYS A 181 20.11 -4.70 11.02
CA LYS A 181 21.09 -5.42 11.82
C LYS A 181 21.21 -6.91 11.47
N ARG A 182 20.09 -7.55 11.10
CA ARG A 182 20.12 -8.96 10.68
C ARG A 182 20.84 -9.14 9.36
N ILE A 183 20.61 -8.23 8.40
CA ILE A 183 21.30 -8.25 7.10
C ILE A 183 22.81 -8.01 7.30
N GLU A 184 23.21 -7.02 8.11
CA GLU A 184 24.60 -6.71 8.42
C GLU A 184 25.36 -7.84 9.13
N ARG A 185 24.66 -8.69 9.89
CA ARG A 185 25.26 -9.84 10.61
C ARG A 185 25.27 -11.14 9.79
N GLY A 186 24.46 -11.22 8.75
CA GLY A 186 24.29 -12.43 7.91
C GLY A 186 25.05 -12.38 6.59
N GLY A 187 25.77 -11.31 6.32
CA GLY A 187 26.76 -11.18 5.24
C GLY A 187 28.16 -11.25 5.82
#